data_b7b572278c16d12e2adcccc2f4697dd3
#
_entry.id   b7b572278c16d12e2adcccc2f4697dd3
#
_cell.length_a   1.000
_cell.length_b   1.000
_cell.length_c   1.000
_cell.angle_alpha   90.00
_cell.angle_beta   90.00
_cell.angle_gamma   90.00
#
_symmetry.space_group_name_H-M   'P 1'
#
loop_
_entity.id
_entity.type
_entity.pdbx_description
1 polymer ?
#
loop_
_entity_poly.entity_id
_entity_poly.type
_entity_poly.pdbx_seq_one_letter_code
_entity_poly.pdbx_strand_id
1 'polypeptide(L)'
;MNWEDLRTKLKPAKDWIILNQLEDGSISWDQRGKCDPWDHCECLIALAIYEEWDAFDKGVDWFFNNINKDGLISPEFKNQQSVYNHFESHHAPYIVLPLMQAMLIRDEESFPKEYSPQINKIFDQLENFKDDDGYYYWAKDKKGLSDNSLITATMYILISLTARHERSFNLDLSKWDQKFDRDGTDRSRFSMDFYYPYLARVKNNKQEFDKHLEEFYVKGLGVKCVKEQPWVTIAESSECVLAALVNGNVTSAENIFNDILQFQDSAGIFPTGYQYDLKIFWPEEKSTWTNAAVIIAGHALCTFKDINERKGSNVFVNLSNFNKSN
;
A
#
# COMPACT_ATOMS: atom_id res chain seq x y z
N MET A 1 -20.61 -5.95 7.74
CA MET A 1 -19.55 -6.89 8.18
C MET A 1 -19.02 -6.40 9.51
N ASN A 2 -18.73 -7.29 10.47
CA ASN A 2 -18.20 -6.95 11.81
C ASN A 2 -16.71 -7.32 11.83
N TRP A 3 -15.86 -6.47 12.43
CA TRP A 3 -14.42 -6.70 12.43
C TRP A 3 -14.02 -7.96 13.24
N GLU A 4 -14.61 -8.22 14.36
CA GLU A 4 -14.27 -9.38 15.21
C GLU A 4 -14.47 -10.73 14.48
N ASP A 5 -15.59 -10.85 13.75
CA ASP A 5 -15.88 -12.03 12.94
C ASP A 5 -14.89 -12.16 11.76
N LEU A 6 -14.62 -11.02 11.10
CA LEU A 6 -13.68 -10.99 9.98
C LEU A 6 -12.23 -11.22 10.44
N ARG A 7 -11.84 -10.62 11.58
CA ARG A 7 -10.53 -10.84 12.23
C ARG A 7 -10.28 -12.32 12.48
N THR A 8 -11.30 -13.03 12.99
CA THR A 8 -11.20 -14.48 13.21
C THR A 8 -11.00 -15.23 11.90
N LYS A 9 -11.75 -14.87 10.85
CA LYS A 9 -11.65 -15.49 9.52
C LYS A 9 -10.29 -15.24 8.86
N LEU A 10 -9.73 -14.03 9.00
CA LEU A 10 -8.47 -13.63 8.38
C LEU A 10 -7.23 -13.96 9.24
N LYS A 11 -7.40 -14.55 10.43
CA LYS A 11 -6.28 -14.93 11.30
C LYS A 11 -5.22 -15.78 10.58
N PRO A 12 -5.56 -16.79 9.75
CA PRO A 12 -4.54 -17.56 9.01
C PRO A 12 -3.70 -16.69 8.06
N ALA A 13 -4.28 -15.67 7.42
CA ALA A 13 -3.55 -14.73 6.58
C ALA A 13 -2.51 -13.93 7.40
N LYS A 14 -2.87 -13.49 8.62
CA LYS A 14 -1.94 -12.86 9.56
C LYS A 14 -0.86 -13.85 10.04
N ASP A 15 -1.22 -15.07 10.38
CA ASP A 15 -0.25 -16.10 10.79
C ASP A 15 0.75 -16.40 9.66
N TRP A 16 0.31 -16.34 8.39
CA TRP A 16 1.17 -16.47 7.22
C TRP A 16 2.21 -15.34 7.11
N ILE A 17 1.83 -14.11 7.44
CA ILE A 17 2.77 -12.98 7.49
C ILE A 17 3.87 -13.25 8.53
N ILE A 18 3.48 -13.65 9.74
CA ILE A 18 4.43 -13.97 10.82
C ILE A 18 5.35 -15.13 10.45
N LEU A 19 4.82 -16.17 9.81
CA LEU A 19 5.60 -17.33 9.37
C LEU A 19 6.71 -16.96 8.37
N ASN A 20 6.50 -15.90 7.59
CA ASN A 20 7.46 -15.43 6.58
C ASN A 20 8.32 -14.26 7.09
N GLN A 21 8.22 -13.88 8.36
CA GLN A 21 9.15 -12.93 8.97
C GLN A 21 10.47 -13.66 9.32
N LEU A 22 11.57 -13.12 8.81
CA LEU A 22 12.92 -13.64 9.04
C LEU A 22 13.45 -13.22 10.42
N GLU A 23 14.56 -13.84 10.84
CA GLU A 23 15.18 -13.56 12.15
C GLU A 23 15.61 -12.10 12.32
N ASP A 24 16.01 -11.44 11.23
CA ASP A 24 16.40 -10.02 11.23
C ASP A 24 15.20 -9.05 11.29
N GLY A 25 13.97 -9.55 11.22
CA GLY A 25 12.74 -8.78 11.24
C GLY A 25 12.14 -8.47 9.87
N SER A 26 12.87 -8.70 8.76
CA SER A 26 12.31 -8.53 7.41
C SER A 26 11.17 -9.50 7.16
N ILE A 27 10.12 -9.03 6.49
CA ILE A 27 8.99 -9.87 6.07
C ILE A 27 9.15 -10.17 4.60
N SER A 28 9.41 -11.44 4.28
CA SER A 28 9.60 -11.86 2.89
C SER A 28 8.27 -11.94 2.14
N TRP A 29 8.32 -11.74 0.83
CA TRP A 29 7.22 -12.01 -0.10
C TRP A 29 6.60 -13.39 0.12
N ASP A 30 7.46 -14.40 0.24
CA ASP A 30 7.15 -15.77 0.60
C ASP A 30 8.41 -16.48 1.17
N GLN A 31 8.37 -17.79 1.29
CA GLN A 31 9.48 -18.59 1.81
C GLN A 31 10.77 -18.57 0.98
N ARG A 32 10.80 -17.90 -0.18
CA ARG A 32 11.99 -17.74 -1.02
C ARG A 32 12.93 -16.61 -0.57
N GLY A 33 12.56 -15.84 0.45
CA GLY A 33 13.42 -14.85 1.11
C GLY A 33 13.62 -13.53 0.36
N LYS A 34 12.72 -13.20 -0.60
CA LYS A 34 12.65 -11.87 -1.20
C LYS A 34 11.90 -10.92 -0.27
N CYS A 35 12.43 -9.75 0.00
CA CYS A 35 11.75 -8.69 0.75
C CYS A 35 11.78 -7.39 -0.05
N ASP A 36 10.61 -6.83 -0.31
CA ASP A 36 10.39 -5.51 -0.85
C ASP A 36 9.94 -4.59 0.29
N PRO A 37 10.54 -3.40 0.49
CA PRO A 37 10.16 -2.48 1.57
C PRO A 37 8.70 -2.00 1.52
N TRP A 38 8.10 -1.92 0.34
CA TRP A 38 6.68 -1.61 0.20
C TRP A 38 5.83 -2.72 0.80
N ASP A 39 6.00 -3.96 0.29
CA ASP A 39 5.27 -5.14 0.76
C ASP A 39 5.47 -5.35 2.26
N HIS A 40 6.71 -5.14 2.74
CA HIS A 40 7.07 -5.20 4.14
C HIS A 40 6.26 -4.19 4.98
N CYS A 41 6.15 -2.93 4.54
CA CYS A 41 5.36 -1.91 5.24
C CYS A 41 3.86 -2.27 5.28
N GLU A 42 3.30 -2.83 4.21
CA GLU A 42 1.91 -3.29 4.23
C GLU A 42 1.71 -4.46 5.20
N CYS A 43 2.65 -5.38 5.26
CA CYS A 43 2.64 -6.44 6.26
C CYS A 43 2.69 -5.87 7.69
N LEU A 44 3.50 -4.82 7.95
CA LEU A 44 3.53 -4.13 9.24
C LEU A 44 2.18 -3.47 9.57
N ILE A 45 1.48 -2.87 8.60
CA ILE A 45 0.13 -2.33 8.82
C ILE A 45 -0.82 -3.46 9.28
N ALA A 46 -0.77 -4.62 8.61
CA ALA A 46 -1.59 -5.77 8.99
C ALA A 46 -1.25 -6.31 10.40
N LEU A 47 0.04 -6.37 10.75
CA LEU A 47 0.49 -6.77 12.09
C LEU A 47 0.03 -5.77 13.17
N ALA A 48 0.10 -4.46 12.90
CA ALA A 48 -0.43 -3.45 13.82
C ALA A 48 -1.95 -3.58 14.04
N ILE A 49 -2.72 -3.85 12.98
CA ILE A 49 -4.18 -4.10 13.06
C ILE A 49 -4.50 -5.31 13.96
N TYR A 50 -3.63 -6.34 13.94
CA TYR A 50 -3.76 -7.52 14.79
C TYR A 50 -3.09 -7.39 16.17
N GLU A 51 -2.43 -6.28 16.44
CA GLU A 51 -1.71 -6.03 17.70
C GLU A 51 -0.55 -7.02 17.94
N GLU A 52 0.06 -7.52 16.87
CA GLU A 52 1.22 -8.43 16.92
C GLU A 52 2.53 -7.62 17.10
N TRP A 53 2.64 -7.00 18.26
CA TRP A 53 3.65 -5.96 18.53
C TRP A 53 5.08 -6.46 18.45
N ASP A 54 5.38 -7.67 18.93
CA ASP A 54 6.73 -8.23 18.86
C ASP A 54 7.20 -8.39 17.40
N ALA A 55 6.31 -8.83 16.50
CA ALA A 55 6.62 -8.97 15.09
C ALA A 55 6.66 -7.60 14.39
N PHE A 56 5.76 -6.69 14.76
CA PHE A 56 5.72 -5.33 14.26
C PHE A 56 7.01 -4.57 14.59
N ASP A 57 7.41 -4.54 15.87
CA ASP A 57 8.58 -3.80 16.33
C ASP A 57 9.88 -4.33 15.70
N LYS A 58 10.05 -5.65 15.58
CA LYS A 58 11.17 -6.25 14.82
C LYS A 58 11.22 -5.81 13.37
N GLY A 59 10.06 -5.73 12.71
CA GLY A 59 10.00 -5.28 11.32
C GLY A 59 10.30 -3.79 11.17
N VAL A 60 9.84 -2.95 12.09
CA VAL A 60 10.18 -1.51 12.13
C VAL A 60 11.67 -1.32 12.35
N ASP A 61 12.27 -2.05 13.29
CA ASP A 61 13.71 -2.02 13.55
C ASP A 61 14.51 -2.44 12.31
N TRP A 62 14.09 -3.53 11.63
CA TRP A 62 14.72 -3.94 10.38
C TRP A 62 14.68 -2.81 9.33
N PHE A 63 13.55 -2.17 9.16
CA PHE A 63 13.38 -1.10 8.17
C PHE A 63 14.37 0.05 8.45
N PHE A 64 14.40 0.58 9.67
CA PHE A 64 15.30 1.67 10.03
C PHE A 64 16.78 1.30 10.04
N ASN A 65 17.12 0.05 10.32
CA ASN A 65 18.49 -0.45 10.22
C ASN A 65 18.98 -0.57 8.77
N ASN A 66 18.07 -0.65 7.80
CA ASN A 66 18.38 -0.73 6.37
C ASN A 66 18.24 0.61 5.61
N ILE A 67 17.82 1.68 6.28
CA ILE A 67 17.91 3.05 5.74
C ILE A 67 19.39 3.46 5.70
N ASN A 68 19.86 3.87 4.52
CA ASN A 68 21.24 4.32 4.36
C ASN A 68 21.45 5.74 4.96
N LYS A 69 22.72 6.19 4.95
CA LYS A 69 23.10 7.51 5.48
C LYS A 69 22.36 8.69 4.81
N ASP A 70 21.79 8.50 3.62
CA ASP A 70 21.08 9.52 2.85
C ASP A 70 19.54 9.44 3.01
N GLY A 71 19.03 8.54 3.87
CA GLY A 71 17.58 8.40 4.10
C GLY A 71 16.86 7.55 3.04
N LEU A 72 17.59 6.71 2.30
CA LEU A 72 17.06 5.85 1.24
C LEU A 72 17.15 4.38 1.65
N ILE A 73 16.22 3.57 1.12
CA ILE A 73 16.23 2.11 1.27
C ILE A 73 16.31 1.44 -0.11
N SER A 74 17.02 0.30 -0.19
CA SER A 74 17.05 -0.50 -1.42
C SER A 74 15.66 -1.01 -1.78
N PRO A 75 15.27 -1.05 -3.05
CA PRO A 75 13.93 -1.50 -3.44
C PRO A 75 13.71 -3.01 -3.27
N GLU A 76 14.77 -3.79 -3.14
CA GLU A 76 14.65 -5.23 -2.88
C GLU A 76 15.83 -5.76 -2.09
N PHE A 77 15.52 -6.67 -1.17
CA PHE A 77 16.48 -7.48 -0.43
C PHE A 77 16.24 -8.96 -0.73
N LYS A 78 17.33 -9.73 -0.82
CA LYS A 78 17.28 -11.18 -0.91
C LYS A 78 18.31 -11.78 0.03
N ASN A 79 17.85 -12.69 0.90
CA ASN A 79 18.71 -13.25 1.94
C ASN A 79 19.46 -12.16 2.72
N GLN A 80 18.74 -11.12 3.13
CA GLN A 80 19.24 -9.97 3.91
C GLN A 80 20.25 -9.06 3.16
N GLN A 81 20.40 -9.24 1.86
CA GLN A 81 21.30 -8.40 1.05
C GLN A 81 20.53 -7.59 0.03
N SER A 82 20.89 -6.31 -0.09
CA SER A 82 20.37 -5.44 -1.16
C SER A 82 20.69 -6.03 -2.53
N VAL A 83 19.67 -6.11 -3.40
CA VAL A 83 19.79 -6.69 -4.75
C VAL A 83 20.15 -5.63 -5.79
N TYR A 84 19.66 -4.40 -5.63
CA TYR A 84 19.79 -3.35 -6.63
C TYR A 84 20.72 -2.21 -6.20
N ASN A 85 21.24 -1.50 -7.19
CA ASN A 85 22.11 -0.32 -7.01
C ASN A 85 21.37 1.00 -7.29
N HIS A 86 20.03 0.99 -7.28
CA HIS A 86 19.18 2.18 -7.37
C HIS A 86 18.27 2.26 -6.14
N PHE A 87 17.64 3.40 -5.97
CA PHE A 87 16.68 3.67 -4.90
C PHE A 87 15.41 4.24 -5.52
N GLU A 88 14.27 3.80 -5.05
CA GLU A 88 12.97 4.31 -5.48
C GLU A 88 12.42 5.31 -4.47
N SER A 89 11.83 6.39 -4.97
CA SER A 89 11.46 7.56 -4.16
C SER A 89 10.38 7.25 -3.12
N HIS A 90 9.50 6.29 -3.38
CA HIS A 90 8.34 5.98 -2.55
C HIS A 90 8.62 4.95 -1.44
N HIS A 91 9.67 4.15 -1.54
CA HIS A 91 9.91 3.06 -0.57
C HIS A 91 10.21 3.58 0.84
N ALA A 92 11.14 4.52 0.98
CA ALA A 92 11.52 5.01 2.31
C ALA A 92 10.39 5.78 3.03
N PRO A 93 9.65 6.72 2.40
CA PRO A 93 8.59 7.45 3.09
C PRO A 93 7.39 6.57 3.48
N TYR A 94 7.22 5.39 2.89
CA TYR A 94 6.10 4.51 3.18
C TYR A 94 6.03 4.04 4.63
N ILE A 95 7.17 3.97 5.34
CA ILE A 95 7.24 3.53 6.76
C ILE A 95 6.33 4.33 7.70
N VAL A 96 5.98 5.57 7.35
CA VAL A 96 5.08 6.36 8.22
C VAL A 96 3.66 5.79 8.29
N LEU A 97 3.23 5.01 7.30
CA LEU A 97 1.88 4.42 7.29
C LEU A 97 1.70 3.32 8.35
N PRO A 98 2.60 2.30 8.45
CA PRO A 98 2.52 1.34 9.54
C PRO A 98 2.70 1.98 10.92
N LEU A 99 3.59 2.97 11.07
CA LEU A 99 3.73 3.70 12.32
C LEU A 99 2.43 4.44 12.68
N MET A 100 1.79 5.09 11.70
CA MET A 100 0.49 5.74 11.90
C MET A 100 -0.60 4.72 12.26
N GLN A 101 -0.63 3.55 11.61
CA GLN A 101 -1.58 2.50 11.96
C GLN A 101 -1.40 2.03 13.41
N ALA A 102 -0.16 1.84 13.85
CA ALA A 102 0.16 1.49 15.23
C ALA A 102 -0.33 2.57 16.22
N MET A 103 -0.10 3.86 15.89
CA MET A 103 -0.61 4.97 16.70
C MET A 103 -2.14 4.98 16.79
N LEU A 104 -2.85 4.67 15.71
CA LEU A 104 -4.32 4.59 15.70
C LEU A 104 -4.84 3.45 16.58
N ILE A 105 -4.18 2.31 16.59
CA ILE A 105 -4.56 1.17 17.42
C ILE A 105 -4.22 1.42 18.89
N ARG A 106 -3.02 1.94 19.20
CA ARG A 106 -2.55 2.23 20.55
C ARG A 106 -3.16 3.51 21.15
N ASP A 107 -3.86 4.32 20.34
CA ASP A 107 -4.39 5.63 20.74
C ASP A 107 -3.29 6.63 21.15
N GLU A 108 -2.19 6.62 20.41
CA GLU A 108 -1.04 7.50 20.62
C GLU A 108 -1.16 8.78 19.76
N GLU A 109 -0.59 9.89 20.23
CA GLU A 109 -0.71 11.19 19.55
C GLU A 109 0.48 11.53 18.63
N SER A 110 1.61 10.83 18.77
CA SER A 110 2.84 11.12 18.03
C SER A 110 3.62 9.88 17.67
N PHE A 111 4.41 9.96 16.60
CA PHE A 111 5.39 8.91 16.25
C PHE A 111 6.40 8.69 17.39
N PRO A 112 6.92 7.46 17.52
CA PRO A 112 7.99 7.16 18.47
C PRO A 112 9.19 8.09 18.26
N LYS A 113 9.64 8.74 19.34
CA LYS A 113 10.68 9.79 19.27
C LYS A 113 12.04 9.27 18.78
N GLU A 114 12.32 7.99 19.03
CA GLU A 114 13.54 7.32 18.58
C GLU A 114 13.71 7.31 17.08
N TYR A 115 12.63 7.23 16.30
CA TYR A 115 12.67 7.20 14.82
C TYR A 115 12.56 8.59 14.18
N SER A 116 12.26 9.63 14.96
CA SER A 116 12.07 10.98 14.42
C SER A 116 13.26 11.50 13.59
N PRO A 117 14.54 11.28 13.98
CA PRO A 117 15.67 11.72 13.15
C PRO A 117 15.73 11.04 11.79
N GLN A 118 15.46 9.72 11.74
CA GLN A 118 15.46 8.94 10.50
C GLN A 118 14.27 9.34 9.61
N ILE A 119 13.08 9.52 10.19
CA ILE A 119 11.89 10.00 9.48
C ILE A 119 12.15 11.38 8.87
N ASN A 120 12.69 12.33 9.62
CA ASN A 120 13.04 13.65 9.08
C ASN A 120 13.99 13.53 7.90
N LYS A 121 15.03 12.71 8.03
CA LYS A 121 16.01 12.50 6.96
C LYS A 121 15.40 11.89 5.70
N ILE A 122 14.46 10.93 5.83
CA ILE A 122 13.74 10.35 4.70
C ILE A 122 13.00 11.44 3.92
N PHE A 123 12.27 12.31 4.61
CA PHE A 123 11.50 13.36 3.97
C PHE A 123 12.35 14.51 3.46
N ASP A 124 13.44 14.88 4.14
CA ASP A 124 14.43 15.84 3.62
C ASP A 124 15.05 15.32 2.31
N GLN A 125 15.34 14.01 2.23
CA GLN A 125 15.85 13.39 1.01
C GLN A 125 14.80 13.35 -0.10
N LEU A 126 13.52 13.19 0.24
CA LEU A 126 12.43 13.12 -0.73
C LEU A 126 12.33 14.39 -1.57
N GLU A 127 12.64 15.58 -1.01
CA GLU A 127 12.68 16.85 -1.76
C GLU A 127 13.69 16.84 -2.92
N ASN A 128 14.74 15.99 -2.85
CA ASN A 128 15.69 15.82 -3.96
C ASN A 128 15.13 15.01 -5.14
N PHE A 129 13.97 14.37 -4.98
CA PHE A 129 13.27 13.69 -6.08
C PHE A 129 12.19 14.56 -6.70
N LYS A 130 11.85 15.69 -6.08
CA LYS A 130 10.75 16.54 -6.51
C LYS A 130 11.18 17.44 -7.66
N ASP A 131 10.34 17.59 -8.67
CA ASP A 131 10.51 18.54 -9.74
C ASP A 131 9.75 19.87 -9.49
N ASP A 132 9.94 20.86 -10.38
CA ASP A 132 9.31 22.18 -10.25
C ASP A 132 7.77 22.16 -10.38
N ASP A 133 7.20 21.12 -10.98
CA ASP A 133 5.74 20.94 -11.16
C ASP A 133 5.10 20.15 -10.00
N GLY A 134 5.90 19.74 -9.00
CA GLY A 134 5.47 19.03 -7.80
C GLY A 134 5.42 17.50 -7.91
N TYR A 135 5.92 16.95 -9.01
CA TYR A 135 6.03 15.50 -9.23
C TYR A 135 7.34 14.97 -8.67
N TYR A 136 7.39 13.66 -8.43
CA TYR A 136 8.56 12.97 -7.88
C TYR A 136 9.11 12.01 -8.94
N TYR A 137 10.37 12.20 -9.33
CA TYR A 137 11.09 11.20 -10.12
C TYR A 137 11.05 9.86 -9.41
N TRP A 138 10.76 8.78 -10.14
CA TRP A 138 10.48 7.51 -9.51
C TRP A 138 11.70 6.84 -8.87
N ALA A 139 12.91 7.07 -9.41
CA ALA A 139 14.12 6.44 -8.92
C ALA A 139 15.38 7.33 -9.07
N LYS A 140 16.43 6.91 -8.35
CA LYS A 140 17.78 7.48 -8.43
C LYS A 140 18.81 6.36 -8.39
N ASP A 141 19.81 6.46 -9.26
CA ASP A 141 20.99 5.59 -9.26
C ASP A 141 22.28 6.43 -9.23
N LYS A 142 23.43 5.81 -9.54
CA LYS A 142 24.74 6.48 -9.61
C LYS A 142 24.85 7.51 -10.75
N LYS A 143 23.99 7.43 -11.77
CA LYS A 143 23.98 8.34 -12.91
C LYS A 143 23.11 9.58 -12.65
N GLY A 144 22.18 9.49 -11.69
CA GLY A 144 21.28 10.57 -11.33
C GLY A 144 19.84 10.11 -11.12
N LEU A 145 18.90 11.06 -11.26
CA LEU A 145 17.47 10.81 -11.21
C LEU A 145 16.98 10.15 -12.50
N SER A 146 15.90 9.39 -12.42
CA SER A 146 15.16 8.89 -13.60
C SER A 146 14.55 10.05 -14.40
N ASP A 147 14.22 9.78 -15.66
CA ASP A 147 13.68 10.83 -16.56
C ASP A 147 12.20 11.15 -16.31
N ASN A 148 11.48 10.33 -15.54
CA ASN A 148 10.03 10.45 -15.33
C ASN A 148 9.57 9.97 -13.95
N SER A 149 8.29 10.20 -13.68
CA SER A 149 7.57 9.79 -12.47
C SER A 149 6.77 8.50 -12.72
N LEU A 150 6.33 7.83 -11.63
CA LEU A 150 5.31 6.80 -11.65
C LEU A 150 4.06 7.28 -10.91
N ILE A 151 2.88 6.96 -11.44
CA ILE A 151 1.61 7.29 -10.78
C ILE A 151 1.57 6.67 -9.39
N THR A 152 1.80 5.36 -9.29
CA THR A 152 1.81 4.62 -8.02
C THR A 152 2.78 5.22 -7.02
N ALA A 153 4.05 5.43 -7.40
CA ALA A 153 5.08 6.00 -6.54
C ALA A 153 4.69 7.40 -6.05
N THR A 154 4.29 8.30 -6.96
CA THR A 154 3.88 9.66 -6.61
C THR A 154 2.68 9.64 -5.66
N MET A 155 1.66 8.83 -5.92
CA MET A 155 0.47 8.75 -5.06
C MET A 155 0.81 8.26 -3.65
N TYR A 156 1.67 7.25 -3.50
CA TYR A 156 2.10 6.79 -2.18
C TYR A 156 2.96 7.81 -1.42
N ILE A 157 3.79 8.57 -2.13
CA ILE A 157 4.50 9.71 -1.53
C ILE A 157 3.48 10.72 -0.96
N LEU A 158 2.44 11.07 -1.74
CA LEU A 158 1.42 12.02 -1.27
C LEU A 158 0.62 11.47 -0.08
N ILE A 159 0.32 10.17 -0.05
CA ILE A 159 -0.30 9.50 1.10
C ILE A 159 0.62 9.58 2.32
N SER A 160 1.92 9.32 2.16
CA SER A 160 2.92 9.39 3.23
C SER A 160 3.11 10.80 3.77
N LEU A 161 3.15 11.81 2.90
CA LEU A 161 3.17 13.23 3.29
C LEU A 161 1.91 13.62 4.08
N THR A 162 0.74 13.14 3.64
CA THR A 162 -0.52 13.37 4.35
C THR A 162 -0.50 12.73 5.74
N ALA A 163 0.02 11.50 5.87
CA ALA A 163 0.16 10.79 7.14
C ALA A 163 1.12 11.53 8.09
N ARG A 164 2.16 12.18 7.56
CA ARG A 164 3.08 13.02 8.34
C ARG A 164 2.51 14.40 8.71
N HIS A 165 1.26 14.73 8.38
CA HIS A 165 0.64 16.05 8.57
C HIS A 165 1.19 17.17 7.68
N GLU A 166 1.84 16.88 6.60
CA GLU A 166 2.21 17.87 5.59
C GLU A 166 0.99 18.17 4.70
N ARG A 167 0.46 19.40 4.83
CA ARG A 167 -0.91 19.74 4.40
C ARG A 167 -1.07 20.15 2.94
N SER A 168 0.00 20.39 2.21
CA SER A 168 -0.10 20.88 0.83
C SER A 168 0.95 20.25 -0.08
N PHE A 169 0.50 19.41 -0.95
CA PHE A 169 1.21 19.09 -2.17
C PHE A 169 0.51 19.81 -3.34
N ASN A 170 1.29 20.40 -4.20
CA ASN A 170 0.78 21.12 -5.37
C ASN A 170 1.30 20.40 -6.63
N LEU A 171 0.46 19.51 -7.19
CA LEU A 171 0.73 18.88 -8.48
C LEU A 171 0.11 19.76 -9.57
N ASP A 172 0.88 20.13 -10.57
CA ASP A 172 0.32 20.72 -11.79
C ASP A 172 -0.33 19.62 -12.64
N LEU A 173 -1.63 19.39 -12.43
CA LEU A 173 -2.40 18.35 -13.12
C LEU A 173 -2.42 18.51 -14.65
N SER A 174 -2.10 19.70 -15.18
CA SER A 174 -2.00 19.91 -16.65
C SER A 174 -0.80 19.18 -17.26
N LYS A 175 0.16 18.78 -16.44
CA LYS A 175 1.36 18.02 -16.83
C LYS A 175 1.23 16.52 -16.66
N TRP A 176 0.09 16.02 -16.19
CA TRP A 176 -0.13 14.62 -15.80
C TRP A 176 0.37 13.61 -16.84
N ASP A 177 -0.14 13.68 -18.07
CA ASP A 177 0.21 12.71 -19.12
C ASP A 177 1.70 12.77 -19.48
N GLN A 178 2.29 13.97 -19.52
CA GLN A 178 3.71 14.16 -19.80
C GLN A 178 4.61 13.58 -18.70
N LYS A 179 4.24 13.75 -17.42
CA LYS A 179 5.05 13.31 -16.27
C LYS A 179 5.04 11.81 -16.08
N PHE A 180 3.94 11.17 -16.44
CA PHE A 180 3.75 9.72 -16.29
C PHE A 180 3.87 8.94 -17.60
N ASP A 181 4.22 9.60 -18.72
CA ASP A 181 4.57 8.92 -19.97
C ASP A 181 5.94 8.23 -19.81
N ARG A 182 5.89 6.96 -19.46
CA ARG A 182 7.07 6.13 -19.30
C ARG A 182 7.22 5.21 -20.50
N ASP A 183 8.23 5.47 -21.33
CA ASP A 183 8.58 4.63 -22.50
C ASP A 183 7.43 4.48 -23.52
N GLY A 184 6.53 5.47 -23.62
CA GLY A 184 5.34 5.42 -24.47
C GLY A 184 4.34 4.34 -24.09
N THR A 185 4.41 3.82 -22.85
CA THR A 185 3.46 2.80 -22.36
C THR A 185 2.12 3.45 -22.03
N ASP A 186 1.04 2.93 -22.60
CA ASP A 186 -0.31 3.34 -22.24
C ASP A 186 -0.62 2.96 -20.78
N ARG A 187 -0.64 3.98 -19.90
CA ARG A 187 -0.86 3.81 -18.47
C ARG A 187 -2.30 3.48 -18.12
N SER A 188 -3.27 3.77 -19.00
CA SER A 188 -4.70 3.46 -18.79
C SER A 188 -5.00 1.96 -18.73
N ARG A 189 -4.05 1.11 -19.08
CA ARG A 189 -4.15 -0.35 -19.04
C ARG A 189 -4.06 -0.94 -17.63
N PHE A 190 -3.48 -0.22 -16.65
CA PHE A 190 -3.17 -0.72 -15.34
C PHE A 190 -4.18 -0.24 -14.29
N SER A 191 -4.75 -1.16 -13.53
CA SER A 191 -5.73 -0.82 -12.50
C SER A 191 -5.17 0.09 -11.42
N MET A 192 -3.90 -0.12 -11.02
CA MET A 192 -3.22 0.72 -10.03
C MET A 192 -3.18 2.18 -10.47
N ASP A 193 -2.88 2.46 -11.74
CA ASP A 193 -2.83 3.83 -12.26
C ASP A 193 -4.23 4.48 -12.31
N PHE A 194 -5.30 3.67 -12.31
CA PHE A 194 -6.66 4.14 -12.17
C PHE A 194 -7.00 4.50 -10.71
N TYR A 195 -6.83 3.58 -9.75
CA TYR A 195 -7.39 3.77 -8.41
C TYR A 195 -6.47 4.51 -7.42
N TYR A 196 -5.15 4.51 -7.60
CA TYR A 196 -4.24 5.22 -6.70
C TYR A 196 -4.47 6.73 -6.60
N PRO A 197 -4.79 7.47 -7.69
CA PRO A 197 -5.14 8.88 -7.59
C PRO A 197 -6.35 9.17 -6.69
N TYR A 198 -7.30 8.24 -6.60
CA TYR A 198 -8.44 8.33 -5.66
C TYR A 198 -8.01 7.99 -4.23
N LEU A 199 -7.17 6.96 -4.05
CA LEU A 199 -6.61 6.60 -2.75
C LEU A 199 -5.81 7.76 -2.15
N ALA A 200 -5.01 8.44 -2.95
CA ALA A 200 -4.26 9.64 -2.57
C ALA A 200 -5.10 10.94 -2.50
N ARG A 201 -6.41 10.88 -2.80
CA ARG A 201 -7.34 12.03 -2.82
C ARG A 201 -6.97 13.12 -3.83
N VAL A 202 -6.15 12.82 -4.83
CA VAL A 202 -5.87 13.71 -5.97
C VAL A 202 -7.09 13.78 -6.89
N LYS A 203 -7.79 12.66 -7.03
CA LYS A 203 -9.12 12.58 -7.67
C LYS A 203 -10.19 12.26 -6.62
N ASN A 204 -11.44 12.75 -6.83
CA ASN A 204 -12.52 12.58 -5.86
C ASN A 204 -13.93 12.50 -6.50
N ASN A 205 -14.04 12.10 -7.75
CA ASN A 205 -15.30 12.00 -8.48
C ASN A 205 -15.85 10.57 -8.45
N LYS A 206 -16.96 10.35 -7.73
CA LYS A 206 -17.59 9.02 -7.58
C LYS A 206 -18.06 8.42 -8.91
N GLN A 207 -18.67 9.21 -9.77
CA GLN A 207 -19.21 8.72 -11.05
C GLN A 207 -18.07 8.34 -12.01
N GLU A 208 -17.00 9.13 -12.03
CA GLU A 208 -15.81 8.83 -12.81
C GLU A 208 -15.10 7.57 -12.29
N PHE A 209 -15.02 7.39 -10.96
CA PHE A 209 -14.49 6.19 -10.34
C PHE A 209 -15.27 4.95 -10.79
N ASP A 210 -16.60 4.95 -10.65
CA ASP A 210 -17.44 3.80 -11.01
C ASP A 210 -17.33 3.47 -12.50
N LYS A 211 -17.28 4.49 -13.38
CA LYS A 211 -17.09 4.30 -14.81
C LYS A 211 -15.75 3.63 -15.15
N HIS A 212 -14.63 4.06 -14.54
CA HIS A 212 -13.35 3.43 -14.75
C HIS A 212 -13.28 2.03 -14.12
N LEU A 213 -13.94 1.84 -12.97
CA LEU A 213 -14.03 0.53 -12.32
C LEU A 213 -14.66 -0.52 -13.24
N GLU A 214 -15.67 -0.16 -14.04
CA GLU A 214 -16.31 -1.06 -15.01
C GLU A 214 -15.31 -1.68 -16.02
N GLU A 215 -14.18 -1.02 -16.27
CA GLU A 215 -13.15 -1.52 -17.21
C GLU A 215 -12.28 -2.61 -16.59
N PHE A 216 -12.16 -2.63 -15.27
CA PHE A 216 -11.27 -3.53 -14.54
C PHE A 216 -12.00 -4.56 -13.68
N TYR A 217 -13.17 -4.23 -13.17
CA TYR A 217 -13.90 -5.10 -12.24
C TYR A 217 -14.61 -6.23 -12.96
N VAL A 218 -14.31 -7.44 -12.53
CA VAL A 218 -14.98 -8.68 -12.97
C VAL A 218 -15.88 -9.14 -11.83
N LYS A 219 -17.20 -8.93 -12.01
CA LYS A 219 -18.19 -9.28 -10.98
C LYS A 219 -18.07 -10.75 -10.57
N GLY A 220 -18.02 -10.98 -9.28
CA GLY A 220 -17.84 -12.31 -8.71
C GLY A 220 -16.39 -12.77 -8.63
N LEU A 221 -15.40 -11.97 -9.08
CA LEU A 221 -13.99 -12.34 -9.06
C LEU A 221 -13.07 -11.27 -8.45
N GLY A 222 -13.27 -9.97 -8.75
CA GLY A 222 -12.40 -8.90 -8.27
C GLY A 222 -11.91 -7.98 -9.39
N VAL A 223 -10.78 -7.33 -9.19
CA VAL A 223 -10.21 -6.33 -10.10
C VAL A 223 -9.04 -6.93 -10.88
N LYS A 224 -9.04 -6.70 -12.20
CA LYS A 224 -7.94 -7.09 -13.09
C LYS A 224 -6.71 -6.20 -12.82
N CYS A 225 -5.53 -6.78 -12.81
CA CYS A 225 -4.28 -6.01 -12.78
C CYS A 225 -4.09 -5.22 -14.10
N VAL A 226 -4.32 -5.88 -15.23
CA VAL A 226 -4.22 -5.30 -16.57
C VAL A 226 -5.56 -5.47 -17.29
N LYS A 227 -6.06 -4.39 -17.88
CA LYS A 227 -7.40 -4.28 -18.45
C LYS A 227 -7.79 -5.39 -19.43
N GLU A 228 -6.89 -5.73 -20.35
CA GLU A 228 -7.13 -6.73 -21.41
C GLU A 228 -6.73 -8.15 -21.01
N GLN A 229 -6.19 -8.37 -19.81
CA GLN A 229 -5.81 -9.71 -19.36
C GLN A 229 -6.92 -10.36 -18.51
N PRO A 230 -7.26 -11.64 -18.76
CA PRO A 230 -8.28 -12.35 -17.98
C PRO A 230 -7.72 -12.83 -16.62
N TRP A 231 -7.15 -11.90 -15.86
CA TRP A 231 -6.45 -12.16 -14.61
C TRP A 231 -6.82 -11.12 -13.56
N VAL A 232 -7.47 -11.56 -12.49
CA VAL A 232 -7.75 -10.75 -11.31
C VAL A 232 -6.69 -11.00 -10.25
N THR A 233 -6.33 -9.96 -9.54
CA THR A 233 -5.33 -10.01 -8.47
C THR A 233 -5.98 -9.60 -7.15
N ILE A 234 -5.64 -10.32 -6.09
CA ILE A 234 -6.31 -10.15 -4.80
C ILE A 234 -5.79 -8.90 -4.08
N ALA A 235 -4.48 -8.61 -4.19
CA ALA A 235 -3.90 -7.41 -3.58
C ALA A 235 -4.44 -6.13 -4.23
N GLU A 236 -4.37 -5.99 -5.57
CA GLU A 236 -4.88 -4.81 -6.29
C GLU A 236 -6.40 -4.66 -6.11
N SER A 237 -7.14 -5.78 -6.01
CA SER A 237 -8.56 -5.71 -5.64
C SER A 237 -8.76 -5.13 -4.24
N SER A 238 -7.93 -5.52 -3.27
CA SER A 238 -7.97 -5.01 -1.90
C SER A 238 -7.62 -3.53 -1.81
N GLU A 239 -6.61 -3.09 -2.54
CA GLU A 239 -6.24 -1.67 -2.61
C GLU A 239 -7.33 -0.84 -3.32
N CYS A 240 -7.96 -1.40 -4.36
CA CYS A 240 -9.11 -0.77 -5.00
C CYS A 240 -10.30 -0.61 -4.03
N VAL A 241 -10.50 -1.56 -3.09
CA VAL A 241 -11.46 -1.41 -1.98
C VAL A 241 -11.13 -0.16 -1.14
N LEU A 242 -9.86 0.04 -0.77
CA LEU A 242 -9.43 1.23 -0.02
C LEU A 242 -9.72 2.53 -0.79
N ALA A 243 -9.39 2.56 -2.08
CA ALA A 243 -9.65 3.71 -2.95
C ALA A 243 -11.15 4.01 -3.07
N ALA A 244 -11.97 2.97 -3.24
CA ALA A 244 -13.43 3.10 -3.29
C ALA A 244 -14.00 3.66 -1.98
N LEU A 245 -13.53 3.18 -0.82
CA LEU A 245 -13.94 3.70 0.50
C LEU A 245 -13.58 5.18 0.66
N VAL A 246 -12.32 5.53 0.35
CA VAL A 246 -11.83 6.91 0.44
C VAL A 246 -12.61 7.86 -0.45
N ASN A 247 -13.01 7.41 -1.65
CA ASN A 247 -13.81 8.19 -2.60
C ASN A 247 -15.31 8.14 -2.29
N GLY A 248 -15.75 7.34 -1.31
CA GLY A 248 -17.15 7.21 -0.89
C GLY A 248 -18.00 6.28 -1.74
N ASN A 249 -17.41 5.42 -2.56
CA ASN A 249 -18.05 4.35 -3.34
C ASN A 249 -18.19 3.07 -2.50
N VAL A 250 -18.87 3.16 -1.34
CA VAL A 250 -18.94 2.09 -0.33
C VAL A 250 -19.51 0.78 -0.90
N THR A 251 -20.55 0.86 -1.72
CA THR A 251 -21.15 -0.34 -2.34
C THR A 251 -20.16 -1.07 -3.25
N SER A 252 -19.38 -0.33 -4.04
CA SER A 252 -18.34 -0.92 -4.89
C SER A 252 -17.26 -1.60 -4.04
N ALA A 253 -16.83 -0.96 -2.94
CA ALA A 253 -15.89 -1.54 -1.99
C ALA A 253 -16.41 -2.85 -1.39
N GLU A 254 -17.67 -2.87 -0.90
CA GLU A 254 -18.30 -4.07 -0.35
C GLU A 254 -18.38 -5.22 -1.36
N ASN A 255 -18.76 -4.91 -2.61
CA ASN A 255 -18.85 -5.91 -3.68
C ASN A 255 -17.48 -6.53 -3.99
N ILE A 256 -16.47 -5.69 -4.24
CA ILE A 256 -15.11 -6.16 -4.56
C ILE A 256 -14.56 -7.01 -3.41
N PHE A 257 -14.69 -6.55 -2.16
CA PHE A 257 -14.20 -7.29 -1.01
C PHE A 257 -14.88 -8.66 -0.82
N ASN A 258 -16.21 -8.71 -0.97
CA ASN A 258 -16.94 -9.98 -0.89
C ASN A 258 -16.53 -10.95 -2.00
N ASP A 259 -16.26 -10.44 -3.21
CA ASP A 259 -15.85 -11.26 -4.34
C ASP A 259 -14.47 -11.90 -4.12
N ILE A 260 -13.52 -11.18 -3.54
CA ILE A 260 -12.17 -11.74 -3.30
C ILE A 260 -12.12 -12.72 -2.12
N LEU A 261 -13.04 -12.63 -1.15
CA LEU A 261 -13.05 -13.53 0.02
C LEU A 261 -13.23 -15.00 -0.35
N GLN A 262 -13.79 -15.33 -1.51
CA GLN A 262 -13.96 -16.70 -1.98
C GLN A 262 -12.62 -17.40 -2.34
N PHE A 263 -11.56 -16.60 -2.59
CA PHE A 263 -10.26 -17.14 -2.99
C PHE A 263 -9.40 -17.58 -1.80
N GLN A 264 -9.89 -17.43 -0.57
CA GLN A 264 -9.24 -18.00 0.60
C GLN A 264 -9.19 -19.52 0.47
N ASP A 265 -7.99 -20.08 0.52
CA ASP A 265 -7.81 -21.54 0.39
C ASP A 265 -8.19 -22.31 1.67
N SER A 266 -8.03 -23.62 1.66
CA SER A 266 -8.33 -24.48 2.81
C SER A 266 -7.44 -24.22 4.03
N ALA A 267 -6.27 -23.60 3.85
CA ALA A 267 -5.41 -23.17 4.93
C ALA A 267 -5.75 -21.76 5.43
N GLY A 268 -6.69 -21.08 4.78
CA GLY A 268 -7.10 -19.71 5.12
C GLY A 268 -6.18 -18.62 4.55
N ILE A 269 -5.39 -18.94 3.52
CA ILE A 269 -4.41 -18.04 2.90
C ILE A 269 -4.88 -17.66 1.50
N PHE A 270 -4.60 -16.42 1.07
CA PHE A 270 -4.98 -15.93 -0.24
C PHE A 270 -3.85 -16.11 -1.26
N PRO A 271 -4.17 -16.58 -2.49
CA PRO A 271 -3.23 -16.61 -3.61
C PRO A 271 -3.02 -15.18 -4.17
N THR A 272 -1.96 -14.98 -4.93
CA THR A 272 -1.66 -13.70 -5.57
C THR A 272 -2.74 -13.29 -6.58
N GLY A 273 -3.19 -14.23 -7.41
CA GLY A 273 -4.22 -13.94 -8.41
C GLY A 273 -4.89 -15.17 -9.02
N TYR A 274 -5.95 -14.91 -9.78
CA TYR A 274 -6.74 -15.93 -10.45
C TYR A 274 -6.91 -15.60 -11.94
N GLN A 275 -6.38 -16.47 -12.79
CA GLN A 275 -6.57 -16.42 -14.24
C GLN A 275 -7.87 -17.15 -14.57
N TYR A 276 -8.94 -16.39 -14.92
CA TYR A 276 -10.28 -16.92 -14.94
C TYR A 276 -10.65 -17.66 -16.24
N ASP A 277 -9.99 -17.41 -17.37
CA ASP A 277 -10.21 -18.18 -18.59
C ASP A 277 -9.67 -19.62 -18.46
N LEU A 278 -8.49 -19.75 -17.84
CA LEU A 278 -7.86 -21.04 -17.57
C LEU A 278 -8.34 -21.67 -16.28
N LYS A 279 -9.00 -20.91 -15.40
CA LYS A 279 -9.48 -21.34 -14.06
C LYS A 279 -8.36 -21.86 -13.18
N ILE A 280 -7.22 -21.15 -13.16
CA ILE A 280 -6.06 -21.49 -12.34
C ILE A 280 -5.66 -20.30 -11.45
N PHE A 281 -5.06 -20.59 -10.30
CA PHE A 281 -4.34 -19.58 -9.54
C PHE A 281 -2.98 -19.31 -10.22
N TRP A 282 -2.70 -18.04 -10.48
CA TRP A 282 -1.46 -17.65 -11.15
C TRP A 282 -1.00 -16.25 -10.68
N PRO A 283 0.31 -16.06 -10.40
CA PRO A 283 1.34 -17.11 -10.31
C PRO A 283 1.03 -18.12 -9.20
N GLU A 284 1.69 -19.27 -9.23
CA GLU A 284 1.50 -20.32 -8.20
C GLU A 284 2.27 -19.92 -6.92
N GLU A 285 1.78 -18.87 -6.27
CA GLU A 285 2.36 -18.31 -5.04
C GLU A 285 1.30 -17.66 -4.16
N LYS A 286 1.66 -17.41 -2.90
CA LYS A 286 0.84 -16.74 -1.89
C LYS A 286 1.71 -15.72 -1.17
N SER A 287 1.72 -14.49 -1.68
CA SER A 287 2.57 -13.46 -1.09
C SER A 287 2.04 -12.99 0.27
N THR A 288 2.94 -12.59 1.14
CA THR A 288 2.60 -11.91 2.40
C THR A 288 1.91 -10.59 2.13
N TRP A 289 2.34 -9.86 1.09
CA TRP A 289 1.69 -8.64 0.62
C TRP A 289 0.21 -8.85 0.29
N THR A 290 -0.14 -9.86 -0.51
CA THR A 290 -1.55 -10.15 -0.83
C THR A 290 -2.38 -10.38 0.44
N ASN A 291 -1.84 -11.15 1.38
CA ASN A 291 -2.53 -11.45 2.64
C ASN A 291 -2.66 -10.22 3.54
N ALA A 292 -1.65 -9.35 3.57
CA ALA A 292 -1.70 -8.06 4.26
C ALA A 292 -2.75 -7.13 3.63
N ALA A 293 -2.77 -6.99 2.31
CA ALA A 293 -3.73 -6.14 1.60
C ALA A 293 -5.19 -6.52 1.90
N VAL A 294 -5.51 -7.83 1.96
CA VAL A 294 -6.86 -8.31 2.34
C VAL A 294 -7.21 -7.93 3.79
N ILE A 295 -6.27 -8.07 4.73
CA ILE A 295 -6.46 -7.67 6.13
C ILE A 295 -6.72 -6.16 6.22
N ILE A 296 -5.90 -5.35 5.55
CA ILE A 296 -6.00 -3.88 5.56
C ILE A 296 -7.35 -3.44 4.98
N ALA A 297 -7.76 -3.98 3.83
CA ALA A 297 -9.03 -3.66 3.18
C ALA A 297 -10.23 -4.07 4.04
N GLY A 298 -10.20 -5.28 4.62
CA GLY A 298 -11.25 -5.78 5.50
C GLY A 298 -11.40 -4.93 6.77
N HIS A 299 -10.30 -4.55 7.40
CA HIS A 299 -10.29 -3.65 8.55
C HIS A 299 -10.83 -2.27 8.18
N ALA A 300 -10.38 -1.70 7.06
CA ALA A 300 -10.88 -0.41 6.56
C ALA A 300 -12.40 -0.44 6.33
N LEU A 301 -12.91 -1.49 5.69
CA LEU A 301 -14.34 -1.65 5.41
C LEU A 301 -15.18 -1.76 6.69
N CYS A 302 -14.68 -2.45 7.71
CA CYS A 302 -15.37 -2.60 9.00
C CYS A 302 -15.33 -1.32 9.85
N THR A 303 -14.25 -0.53 9.77
CA THR A 303 -14.05 0.69 10.59
C THR A 303 -14.46 1.98 9.87
N PHE A 304 -14.79 1.92 8.57
CA PHE A 304 -15.12 3.10 7.76
C PHE A 304 -16.30 3.91 8.32
N LYS A 305 -17.31 3.28 8.92
CA LYS A 305 -18.50 3.96 9.47
C LYS A 305 -18.20 4.75 10.74
N ASP A 306 -17.15 4.39 11.46
CA ASP A 306 -16.72 5.00 12.71
C ASP A 306 -15.61 6.04 12.50
N ILE A 307 -15.62 6.68 11.32
CA ILE A 307 -14.57 7.61 10.85
C ILE A 307 -14.30 8.79 11.83
N ASN A 308 -15.22 9.09 12.74
CA ASN A 308 -15.04 10.09 13.79
C ASN A 308 -14.27 9.56 15.01
N GLU A 309 -14.12 8.24 15.14
CA GLU A 309 -13.30 7.61 16.16
C GLU A 309 -11.90 7.38 15.60
N ARG A 310 -10.92 8.08 16.18
CA ARG A 310 -9.51 7.91 15.82
C ARG A 310 -9.00 6.54 16.23
N LYS A 311 -9.32 6.14 17.46
CA LYS A 311 -8.87 4.88 18.04
C LYS A 311 -9.40 3.67 17.27
N GLY A 312 -8.50 2.75 16.93
CA GLY A 312 -8.87 1.52 16.22
C GLY A 312 -9.25 1.68 14.77
N SER A 313 -9.10 2.89 14.19
CA SER A 313 -9.42 3.13 12.78
C SER A 313 -8.30 2.69 11.83
N ASN A 314 -8.61 2.63 10.54
CA ASN A 314 -7.65 2.28 9.50
C ASN A 314 -6.92 3.52 8.98
N VAL A 315 -5.60 3.43 8.77
CA VAL A 315 -4.76 4.55 8.34
C VAL A 315 -5.24 5.16 7.01
N PHE A 316 -5.60 4.38 6.00
CA PHE A 316 -5.98 4.89 4.68
C PHE A 316 -7.30 5.67 4.70
N VAL A 317 -8.28 5.23 5.48
CA VAL A 317 -9.59 5.92 5.56
C VAL A 317 -9.58 7.09 6.53
N ASN A 318 -8.68 7.10 7.52
CA ASN A 318 -8.63 8.15 8.56
C ASN A 318 -7.71 9.34 8.23
N LEU A 319 -6.87 9.27 7.21
CA LEU A 319 -5.93 10.34 6.83
C LEU A 319 -6.57 11.74 6.72
N SER A 320 -7.86 11.83 6.35
CA SER A 320 -8.58 13.09 6.23
C SER A 320 -8.98 13.73 7.57
N ASN A 321 -9.03 12.97 8.66
CA ASN A 321 -9.48 13.46 9.97
C ASN A 321 -8.34 14.08 10.78
N PHE A 322 -7.10 13.71 10.54
CA PHE A 322 -5.92 14.35 11.14
C PHE A 322 -5.79 15.83 10.75
N ASN A 323 -6.37 16.23 9.62
CA ASN A 323 -6.33 17.60 9.12
C ASN A 323 -7.39 18.54 9.75
N LYS A 324 -8.33 18.02 10.58
CA LYS A 324 -9.42 18.81 11.17
C LYS A 324 -9.16 19.24 12.61
N SER A 325 -8.14 18.71 13.28
CA SER A 325 -7.93 18.86 14.72
C SER A 325 -6.88 19.92 15.11
N ASN A 326 -6.35 20.70 14.15
CA ASN A 326 -5.38 21.79 14.44
C ASN A 326 -5.76 23.08 13.72
#